data_ef34c4dd88599244e93c094a4fefc1d6
#
_entry.id   ef34c4dd88599244e93c094a4fefc1d6
#
_cell.length_a   1.000
_cell.length_b   1.000
_cell.length_c   1.000
_cell.angle_alpha   90.00
_cell.angle_beta   90.00
_cell.angle_gamma   90.00
#
_symmetry.space_group_name_H-M   'P 1'
#
loop_
_entity.id
_entity.type
_entity.pdbx_description
1 polymer ?
#
loop_
_entity_poly.entity_id
_entity_poly.type
_entity_poly.pdbx_seq_one_letter_code
_entity_poly.pdbx_strand_id
1 'polypeptide(L)'
;MRGVGIENRAGGSSDLTKSSPTAWGYGMSFGARLSVVLGLLVGAAGLVVWAVVGFILPTPATVDFTSAQPPGSAVNLTIQTVGTIGTGAHPTWVSYLVKDPNGQWIHSTIWKLPAHTRINLTIEQFDSGSPLRNQQWGLVAGTTGGVEILNGNPISVYDSNSENGVGHTFSVPNLGISIPLVGVAQNATNICSQAPCSAPSSVVNIIKASFTTPGPGEYPWQCFVPCGLGFLFGNGGPMGTVGYMGGFLDVVA
;
A
#
# COMPACT_ATOMS: atom_id res chain seq x y z
N MET A 1 85.39 -28.00 -40.17
CA MET A 1 85.63 -29.40 -40.36
C MET A 1 84.43 -30.22 -40.00
N ARG A 2 83.92 -31.05 -40.90
CA ARG A 2 82.94 -32.15 -40.77
C ARG A 2 81.57 -31.71 -40.26
N GLY A 3 80.47 -31.95 -40.96
CA GLY A 3 80.16 -32.84 -42.02
C GLY A 3 78.90 -33.63 -41.69
N VAL A 4 77.91 -33.49 -42.52
CA VAL A 4 76.95 -34.53 -43.00
C VAL A 4 75.96 -35.09 -41.93
N GLY A 5 74.71 -35.11 -42.40
CA GLY A 5 73.70 -36.04 -41.97
C GLY A 5 72.28 -35.60 -42.25
N ILE A 6 71.87 -35.78 -43.53
CA ILE A 6 70.50 -35.76 -44.02
C ILE A 6 69.91 -37.12 -43.65
N GLU A 7 68.79 -37.15 -42.92
CA GLU A 7 67.92 -38.34 -42.98
C GLU A 7 66.43 -37.94 -42.99
N ASN A 8 65.85 -38.14 -44.14
CA ASN A 8 64.43 -38.14 -44.42
C ASN A 8 63.79 -39.31 -43.70
N ARG A 9 62.73 -39.07 -42.95
CA ARG A 9 61.69 -40.06 -42.67
C ARG A 9 60.30 -39.47 -42.83
N ALA A 10 59.62 -40.06 -43.75
CA ALA A 10 58.26 -39.87 -44.14
C ALA A 10 57.28 -40.38 -43.08
N GLY A 11 56.12 -39.81 -43.03
CA GLY A 11 54.88 -40.52 -42.81
C GLY A 11 54.40 -40.55 -41.34
N GLY A 12 53.46 -39.73 -41.03
CA GLY A 12 52.61 -39.85 -39.89
C GLY A 12 51.39 -38.95 -40.07
N SER A 13 50.45 -39.42 -40.89
CA SER A 13 49.09 -38.85 -40.95
C SER A 13 48.41 -39.03 -39.61
N SER A 14 48.41 -38.01 -38.77
CA SER A 14 47.55 -37.96 -37.63
C SER A 14 46.20 -37.44 -38.05
N ASP A 15 45.32 -38.38 -38.21
CA ASP A 15 43.86 -38.19 -38.35
C ASP A 15 43.34 -37.42 -37.15
N LEU A 16 43.25 -36.10 -37.31
CA LEU A 16 42.53 -35.27 -36.37
C LEU A 16 41.04 -35.57 -36.53
N THR A 17 40.56 -36.57 -35.82
CA THR A 17 39.12 -36.76 -35.59
C THR A 17 38.55 -35.46 -35.05
N LYS A 18 37.98 -34.66 -35.95
CA LYS A 18 37.09 -33.56 -35.60
C LYS A 18 35.97 -34.14 -34.79
N SER A 19 36.03 -33.96 -33.48
CA SER A 19 34.86 -34.10 -32.62
C SER A 19 33.84 -33.04 -33.07
N SER A 20 32.88 -33.48 -33.87
CA SER A 20 31.73 -32.64 -34.20
C SER A 20 31.04 -32.22 -32.90
N PRO A 21 30.74 -30.92 -32.72
CA PRO A 21 29.94 -30.48 -31.59
C PRO A 21 28.60 -31.23 -31.66
N THR A 22 28.27 -31.92 -30.60
CA THR A 22 27.00 -32.64 -30.42
C THR A 22 25.85 -31.69 -30.76
N ALA A 23 25.22 -31.96 -31.89
CA ALA A 23 24.12 -31.18 -32.44
C ALA A 23 22.86 -31.36 -31.59
N TRP A 24 22.80 -30.63 -30.49
CA TRP A 24 21.54 -30.40 -29.81
C TRP A 24 20.71 -29.42 -30.66
N GLY A 25 19.82 -29.94 -31.47
CA GLY A 25 18.90 -29.11 -32.24
C GLY A 25 18.61 -29.49 -33.69
N TYR A 26 19.24 -30.51 -34.25
CA TYR A 26 19.10 -30.82 -35.69
C TYR A 26 17.95 -31.76 -36.08
N GLY A 27 17.05 -32.12 -35.10
CA GLY A 27 15.94 -33.07 -35.39
C GLY A 27 14.56 -32.44 -35.57
N MET A 28 14.37 -31.15 -35.23
CA MET A 28 13.05 -30.54 -35.29
C MET A 28 12.83 -29.76 -36.58
N SER A 29 11.66 -29.95 -37.21
CA SER A 29 11.26 -29.12 -38.36
C SER A 29 11.11 -27.62 -37.95
N PHE A 30 11.24 -26.74 -38.94
CA PHE A 30 11.08 -25.29 -38.68
C PHE A 30 9.76 -24.96 -38.00
N GLY A 31 8.65 -25.59 -38.40
CA GLY A 31 7.35 -25.41 -37.77
C GLY A 31 7.35 -25.86 -36.30
N ALA A 32 8.01 -26.98 -35.98
CA ALA A 32 8.11 -27.46 -34.61
C ALA A 32 8.93 -26.48 -33.73
N ARG A 33 10.01 -25.92 -34.22
CA ARG A 33 10.82 -24.91 -33.53
C ARG A 33 10.00 -23.63 -33.27
N LEU A 34 9.28 -23.16 -34.29
CA LEU A 34 8.43 -21.99 -34.19
C LEU A 34 7.33 -22.19 -33.14
N SER A 35 6.69 -23.35 -33.13
CA SER A 35 5.65 -23.69 -32.13
C SER A 35 6.22 -23.72 -30.72
N VAL A 36 7.42 -24.25 -30.50
CA VAL A 36 8.08 -24.24 -29.19
C VAL A 36 8.41 -22.82 -28.75
N VAL A 37 8.95 -21.98 -29.60
CA VAL A 37 9.26 -20.57 -29.28
C VAL A 37 8.00 -19.79 -28.96
N LEU A 38 6.93 -19.93 -29.76
CA LEU A 38 5.65 -19.28 -29.51
C LEU A 38 5.03 -19.75 -28.20
N GLY A 39 5.09 -21.06 -27.93
CA GLY A 39 4.61 -21.63 -26.66
C GLY A 39 5.35 -21.07 -25.44
N LEU A 40 6.67 -20.92 -25.52
CA LEU A 40 7.49 -20.32 -24.47
C LEU A 40 7.17 -18.83 -24.27
N LEU A 41 6.99 -18.08 -25.36
CA LEU A 41 6.65 -16.66 -25.29
C LEU A 41 5.26 -16.45 -24.65
N VAL A 42 4.25 -17.24 -25.05
CA VAL A 42 2.91 -17.18 -24.48
C VAL A 42 2.94 -17.60 -23.01
N GLY A 43 3.68 -18.66 -22.67
CA GLY A 43 3.85 -19.10 -21.29
C GLY A 43 4.54 -18.04 -20.41
N ALA A 44 5.60 -17.43 -20.92
CA ALA A 44 6.30 -16.34 -20.21
C ALA A 44 5.40 -15.11 -20.02
N ALA A 45 4.67 -14.70 -21.06
CA ALA A 45 3.70 -13.60 -20.96
C ALA A 45 2.58 -13.91 -19.96
N GLY A 46 2.06 -15.14 -19.98
CA GLY A 46 1.06 -15.60 -19.01
C GLY A 46 1.56 -15.56 -17.55
N LEU A 47 2.81 -16.00 -17.33
CA LEU A 47 3.45 -15.92 -16.02
C LEU A 47 3.63 -14.47 -15.54
N VAL A 48 4.05 -13.57 -16.43
CA VAL A 48 4.20 -12.14 -16.09
C VAL A 48 2.84 -11.55 -15.73
N VAL A 49 1.80 -11.78 -16.54
CA VAL A 49 0.45 -11.28 -16.26
C VAL A 49 -0.06 -11.85 -14.93
N TRP A 50 0.11 -13.15 -14.68
CA TRP A 50 -0.28 -13.78 -13.43
C TRP A 50 0.46 -13.17 -12.23
N ALA A 51 1.77 -12.96 -12.34
CA ALA A 51 2.56 -12.35 -11.28
C ALA A 51 2.15 -10.89 -11.03
N VAL A 52 1.90 -10.10 -12.08
CA VAL A 52 1.47 -8.72 -11.96
C VAL A 52 0.08 -8.63 -11.32
N VAL A 53 -0.89 -9.37 -11.84
CA VAL A 53 -2.27 -9.32 -11.34
C VAL A 53 -2.43 -9.97 -9.96
N GLY A 54 -1.72 -11.08 -9.71
CA GLY A 54 -1.86 -11.83 -8.47
C GLY A 54 -1.04 -11.29 -7.29
N PHE A 55 0.10 -10.65 -7.54
CA PHE A 55 1.03 -10.25 -6.48
C PHE A 55 1.38 -8.76 -6.46
N ILE A 56 1.39 -8.09 -7.63
CA ILE A 56 1.80 -6.68 -7.71
C ILE A 56 0.61 -5.74 -7.61
N LEU A 57 -0.57 -6.15 -8.11
CA LEU A 57 -1.80 -5.36 -8.12
C LEU A 57 -2.92 -6.00 -7.27
N PRO A 58 -2.68 -6.45 -6.02
CA PRO A 58 -3.78 -6.89 -5.18
C PRO A 58 -4.64 -5.68 -4.84
N THR A 59 -5.86 -5.65 -5.33
CA THR A 59 -6.85 -4.64 -4.92
C THR A 59 -7.35 -5.03 -3.54
N PRO A 60 -7.31 -4.13 -2.53
CA PRO A 60 -7.88 -4.42 -1.23
C PRO A 60 -9.40 -4.65 -1.34
N ALA A 61 -9.93 -5.45 -0.42
CA ALA A 61 -11.37 -5.71 -0.38
C ALA A 61 -12.12 -4.40 -0.14
N THR A 62 -13.25 -4.20 -0.81
CA THR A 62 -14.18 -3.11 -0.49
C THR A 62 -14.99 -3.46 0.74
N VAL A 63 -15.06 -2.56 1.73
CA VAL A 63 -15.92 -2.71 2.90
C VAL A 63 -17.20 -1.91 2.68
N ASP A 64 -18.36 -2.59 2.69
CA ASP A 64 -19.66 -2.00 2.38
C ASP A 64 -20.41 -1.60 3.65
N PHE A 65 -20.70 -0.30 3.78
CA PHE A 65 -21.47 0.29 4.88
C PHE A 65 -22.89 0.67 4.48
N THR A 66 -23.32 0.43 3.24
CA THR A 66 -24.63 0.86 2.73
C THR A 66 -25.78 0.08 3.34
N SER A 67 -25.56 -1.17 3.70
CA SER A 67 -26.58 -2.06 4.27
C SER A 67 -26.59 -2.08 5.80
N ALA A 68 -25.60 -1.47 6.44
CA ALA A 68 -25.40 -1.56 7.91
C ALA A 68 -26.30 -0.65 8.73
N GLN A 69 -26.98 0.29 8.10
CA GLN A 69 -27.77 1.33 8.79
C GLN A 69 -29.15 1.48 8.14
N PRO A 70 -30.19 1.83 8.92
CA PRO A 70 -31.47 2.23 8.34
C PRO A 70 -31.28 3.40 7.38
N PRO A 71 -32.06 3.48 6.28
CA PRO A 71 -31.99 4.60 5.35
C PRO A 71 -32.13 5.95 6.05
N GLY A 72 -31.22 6.90 5.75
CA GLY A 72 -31.20 8.24 6.33
C GLY A 72 -30.55 8.36 7.71
N SER A 73 -30.06 7.27 8.30
CA SER A 73 -29.26 7.33 9.53
C SER A 73 -27.78 7.60 9.23
N ALA A 74 -27.07 8.16 10.22
CA ALA A 74 -25.63 8.37 10.08
C ALA A 74 -24.87 7.03 10.06
N VAL A 75 -23.82 6.95 9.25
CA VAL A 75 -22.87 5.83 9.25
C VAL A 75 -21.78 6.08 10.28
N ASN A 76 -21.54 5.12 11.15
CA ASN A 76 -20.40 5.14 12.07
C ASN A 76 -19.22 4.41 11.40
N LEU A 77 -18.19 5.17 11.04
CA LEU A 77 -16.97 4.68 10.40
C LEU A 77 -15.84 4.71 11.42
N THR A 78 -15.33 3.54 11.79
CA THR A 78 -14.20 3.44 12.71
C THR A 78 -12.99 2.90 11.96
N ILE A 79 -11.87 3.62 12.03
CA ILE A 79 -10.61 3.25 11.38
C ILE A 79 -9.47 3.26 12.39
N GLN A 80 -8.41 2.52 12.09
CA GLN A 80 -7.14 2.58 12.81
C GLN A 80 -6.02 3.03 11.89
N THR A 81 -5.05 3.78 12.44
CA THR A 81 -3.75 3.97 11.82
C THR A 81 -2.68 3.29 12.67
N VAL A 82 -1.83 2.53 12.01
CA VAL A 82 -0.81 1.70 12.66
C VAL A 82 0.52 1.83 11.93
N GLY A 83 1.61 1.90 12.68
CA GLY A 83 2.97 2.02 12.11
C GLY A 83 3.41 0.77 11.34
N THR A 84 2.79 -0.38 11.65
CA THR A 84 3.12 -1.66 11.01
C THR A 84 1.86 -2.51 10.90
N ILE A 85 1.49 -2.88 9.67
CA ILE A 85 0.27 -3.69 9.46
C ILE A 85 0.43 -5.15 9.91
N GLY A 86 1.62 -5.70 9.87
CA GLY A 86 1.93 -7.05 10.34
C GLY A 86 1.51 -8.19 9.41
N THR A 87 0.77 -7.91 8.34
CA THR A 87 0.18 -8.91 7.43
C THR A 87 0.25 -8.45 5.96
N GLY A 88 -0.09 -9.35 5.03
CA GLY A 88 -0.15 -9.04 3.59
C GLY A 88 1.21 -9.00 2.92
N ALA A 89 1.26 -8.40 1.73
CA ALA A 89 2.46 -8.35 0.88
C ALA A 89 3.59 -7.48 1.47
N HIS A 90 3.23 -6.48 2.27
CA HIS A 90 4.17 -5.53 2.87
C HIS A 90 3.92 -5.40 4.39
N PRO A 91 4.25 -6.43 5.19
CA PRO A 91 3.87 -6.50 6.60
C PRO A 91 4.50 -5.41 7.48
N THR A 92 5.58 -4.79 7.04
CA THR A 92 6.26 -3.70 7.76
C THR A 92 5.77 -2.30 7.39
N TRP A 93 4.78 -2.21 6.50
CA TRP A 93 4.29 -0.90 6.09
C TRP A 93 3.26 -0.34 7.06
N VAL A 94 3.31 0.97 7.21
CA VAL A 94 2.27 1.77 7.86
C VAL A 94 0.97 1.65 7.06
N SER A 95 -0.15 1.58 7.77
CA SER A 95 -1.44 1.35 7.11
C SER A 95 -2.62 1.87 7.90
N TYR A 96 -3.76 1.93 7.19
CA TYR A 96 -5.08 2.03 7.78
C TYR A 96 -5.78 0.67 7.80
N LEU A 97 -6.55 0.44 8.85
CA LEU A 97 -7.56 -0.61 8.92
C LEU A 97 -8.93 0.04 9.12
N VAL A 98 -9.97 -0.66 8.71
CA VAL A 98 -11.34 -0.24 8.95
C VAL A 98 -12.08 -1.33 9.73
N LYS A 99 -12.96 -0.91 10.63
CA LYS A 99 -13.87 -1.82 11.32
C LYS A 99 -15.12 -2.00 10.47
N ASP A 100 -15.37 -3.22 10.02
CA ASP A 100 -16.54 -3.52 9.21
C ASP A 100 -17.85 -3.43 10.02
N PRO A 101 -19.04 -3.49 9.38
CA PRO A 101 -20.31 -3.48 10.07
C PRO A 101 -20.51 -4.62 11.09
N ASN A 102 -19.76 -5.71 10.98
CA ASN A 102 -19.80 -6.83 11.93
C ASN A 102 -18.84 -6.66 13.11
N GLY A 103 -18.10 -5.54 13.14
CA GLY A 103 -17.13 -5.23 14.19
C GLY A 103 -15.75 -5.87 14.00
N GLN A 104 -15.45 -6.44 12.82
CA GLN A 104 -14.16 -7.03 12.50
C GLN A 104 -13.22 -5.99 11.88
N TRP A 105 -11.95 -6.00 12.28
CA TRP A 105 -10.91 -5.18 11.65
C TRP A 105 -10.48 -5.78 10.32
N ILE A 106 -10.63 -4.99 9.26
CA ILE A 106 -10.28 -5.36 7.89
C ILE A 106 -9.17 -4.44 7.38
N HIS A 107 -8.14 -5.04 6.79
CA HIS A 107 -7.12 -4.27 6.08
C HIS A 107 -7.68 -3.85 4.73
N SER A 108 -8.37 -2.71 4.72
CA SER A 108 -8.96 -2.10 3.53
C SER A 108 -9.02 -0.59 3.67
N THR A 109 -8.83 0.08 2.54
CA THR A 109 -8.93 1.53 2.37
C THR A 109 -9.95 1.92 1.30
N ILE A 110 -10.77 0.97 0.85
CA ILE A 110 -11.89 1.21 -0.08
C ILE A 110 -13.20 0.99 0.68
N TRP A 111 -13.94 2.08 0.89
CA TRP A 111 -15.15 2.06 1.70
C TRP A 111 -16.35 2.53 0.90
N LYS A 112 -17.33 1.64 0.77
CA LYS A 112 -18.58 1.94 0.07
C LYS A 112 -19.56 2.58 1.06
N LEU A 113 -19.98 3.79 0.76
CA LEU A 113 -20.79 4.64 1.64
C LEU A 113 -22.05 5.12 0.91
N PRO A 114 -23.19 5.32 1.61
CA PRO A 114 -24.38 5.91 1.00
C PRO A 114 -24.17 7.42 0.72
N ALA A 115 -24.78 7.91 -0.37
CA ALA A 115 -24.75 9.31 -0.73
C ALA A 115 -25.55 10.18 0.27
N HIS A 116 -25.19 11.46 0.34
CA HIS A 116 -25.85 12.49 1.16
C HIS A 116 -26.05 12.08 2.64
N THR A 117 -25.13 11.27 3.15
CA THR A 117 -25.25 10.67 4.46
C THR A 117 -24.17 11.21 5.40
N ARG A 118 -24.56 11.49 6.64
CA ARG A 118 -23.61 11.90 7.68
C ARG A 118 -22.73 10.73 8.07
N ILE A 119 -21.42 10.93 8.04
CA ILE A 119 -20.42 10.01 8.53
C ILE A 119 -19.93 10.48 9.90
N ASN A 120 -20.07 9.67 10.91
CA ASN A 120 -19.43 9.85 12.20
C ASN A 120 -18.14 9.04 12.18
N LEU A 121 -17.03 9.71 11.94
CA LEU A 121 -15.71 9.12 11.84
C LEU A 121 -15.07 9.03 13.23
N THR A 122 -14.56 7.86 13.58
CA THR A 122 -13.67 7.64 14.72
C THR A 122 -12.35 7.08 14.19
N ILE A 123 -11.25 7.72 14.54
CA ILE A 123 -9.91 7.28 14.18
C ILE A 123 -9.15 6.91 15.44
N GLU A 124 -8.71 5.68 15.52
CA GLU A 124 -7.81 5.19 16.57
C GLU A 124 -6.38 5.29 16.03
N GLN A 125 -5.66 6.32 16.44
CA GLN A 125 -4.29 6.59 15.98
C GLN A 125 -3.30 5.92 16.93
N PHE A 126 -2.63 4.86 16.45
CA PHE A 126 -1.65 4.10 17.21
C PHE A 126 -0.21 4.34 16.78
N ASP A 127 0.01 5.06 15.68
CA ASP A 127 1.36 5.34 15.19
C ASP A 127 1.91 6.64 15.78
N SER A 128 3.23 6.75 15.81
CA SER A 128 3.91 7.95 16.25
C SER A 128 3.88 9.04 15.17
N GLY A 129 4.24 10.24 15.56
CA GLY A 129 4.41 11.38 14.66
C GLY A 129 5.79 12.01 14.83
N SER A 130 6.02 13.04 14.06
CA SER A 130 7.22 13.89 14.18
C SER A 130 6.84 15.36 14.06
N PRO A 131 7.59 16.27 14.70
CA PRO A 131 7.37 17.70 14.52
C PRO A 131 7.47 18.10 13.04
N LEU A 132 6.45 18.79 12.55
CA LEU A 132 6.37 19.29 11.18
C LEU A 132 6.34 20.82 11.19
N ARG A 133 7.26 21.45 10.48
CA ARG A 133 7.35 22.93 10.42
C ARG A 133 6.15 23.59 9.76
N ASN A 134 5.54 22.91 8.80
CA ASN A 134 4.38 23.43 8.09
C ASN A 134 3.11 23.21 8.89
N GLN A 135 2.57 24.27 9.49
CA GLN A 135 1.35 24.25 10.31
C GLN A 135 0.09 23.83 9.53
N GLN A 136 0.14 23.82 8.21
CA GLN A 136 -0.96 23.33 7.36
C GLN A 136 -1.38 21.89 7.73
N TRP A 137 -0.45 21.07 8.17
CA TRP A 137 -0.72 19.69 8.57
C TRP A 137 -1.54 19.56 9.86
N GLY A 138 -1.59 20.62 10.66
CA GLY A 138 -2.38 20.65 11.88
C GLY A 138 -3.77 21.29 11.73
N LEU A 139 -4.16 21.75 10.52
CA LEU A 139 -5.45 22.40 10.30
C LEU A 139 -6.55 21.36 10.07
N VAL A 140 -7.66 21.50 10.82
CA VAL A 140 -8.89 20.74 10.59
C VAL A 140 -9.73 21.45 9.54
N ALA A 141 -10.13 20.75 8.49
CA ALA A 141 -10.97 21.30 7.42
C ALA A 141 -12.04 20.31 6.96
N GLY A 142 -13.14 20.82 6.42
CA GLY A 142 -14.21 20.05 5.78
C GLY A 142 -15.05 19.19 6.74
N THR A 143 -14.80 19.25 8.04
CA THR A 143 -15.61 18.59 9.06
C THR A 143 -16.80 19.44 9.46
N THR A 144 -17.83 18.82 10.03
CA THR A 144 -18.98 19.54 10.60
C THR A 144 -18.51 20.44 11.74
N GLY A 145 -18.73 21.75 11.61
CA GLY A 145 -18.28 22.73 12.58
C GLY A 145 -16.81 23.12 12.47
N GLY A 146 -16.04 22.60 11.51
CA GLY A 146 -14.63 22.92 11.32
C GLY A 146 -13.73 22.44 12.47
N VAL A 147 -14.12 21.38 13.16
CA VAL A 147 -13.42 20.85 14.33
C VAL A 147 -13.28 19.33 14.24
N GLU A 148 -12.30 18.81 14.98
CA GLU A 148 -12.23 17.41 15.40
C GLU A 148 -12.21 17.35 16.93
N ILE A 149 -12.49 16.18 17.48
CA ILE A 149 -12.43 15.90 18.92
C ILE A 149 -11.22 15.00 19.17
N LEU A 150 -10.13 15.57 19.65
CA LEU A 150 -8.92 14.83 20.03
C LEU A 150 -9.00 14.46 21.52
N ASN A 151 -9.06 13.16 21.81
CA ASN A 151 -9.13 12.63 23.19
C ASN A 151 -10.19 13.34 24.06
N GLY A 152 -11.35 13.65 23.47
CA GLY A 152 -12.47 14.33 24.13
C GLY A 152 -12.44 15.86 24.06
N ASN A 153 -11.38 16.48 23.54
CA ASN A 153 -11.24 17.93 23.45
C ASN A 153 -11.46 18.42 22.02
N PRO A 154 -12.35 19.38 21.76
CA PRO A 154 -12.55 19.93 20.43
C PRO A 154 -11.38 20.83 20.04
N ILE A 155 -10.84 20.63 18.85
CA ILE A 155 -9.77 21.43 18.25
C ILE A 155 -10.09 21.73 16.79
N SER A 156 -9.68 22.91 16.31
CA SER A 156 -9.69 23.29 14.90
C SER A 156 -8.29 23.36 14.31
N VAL A 157 -7.29 23.43 15.18
CA VAL A 157 -5.86 23.50 14.84
C VAL A 157 -5.09 22.70 15.89
N TYR A 158 -4.13 21.92 15.44
CA TYR A 158 -3.10 21.31 16.27
C TYR A 158 -1.73 21.88 15.89
N ASP A 159 -0.88 22.15 16.89
CA ASP A 159 0.50 22.56 16.59
C ASP A 159 1.28 21.38 16.01
N SER A 160 1.39 21.36 14.68
CA SER A 160 2.10 20.29 13.97
C SER A 160 3.60 20.22 14.31
N ASN A 161 4.18 21.29 14.87
CA ASN A 161 5.58 21.33 15.31
C ASN A 161 5.76 20.93 16.79
N SER A 162 4.71 20.50 17.47
CA SER A 162 4.80 19.96 18.82
C SER A 162 5.59 18.65 18.86
N GLU A 163 5.98 18.19 20.05
CA GLU A 163 6.83 17.00 20.25
C GLU A 163 6.28 15.74 19.56
N ASN A 164 4.99 15.48 19.71
CA ASN A 164 4.35 14.32 19.07
C ASN A 164 4.00 14.57 17.59
N GLY A 165 3.91 15.82 17.16
CA GLY A 165 3.59 16.22 15.81
C GLY A 165 2.28 15.67 15.26
N VAL A 166 2.15 15.69 13.95
CA VAL A 166 1.08 15.03 13.20
C VAL A 166 1.67 13.80 12.52
N GLY A 167 1.25 12.61 12.94
CA GLY A 167 1.73 11.35 12.37
C GLY A 167 1.16 11.11 10.99
N HIS A 168 -0.13 11.37 10.83
CA HIS A 168 -0.87 11.15 9.58
C HIS A 168 -1.93 12.22 9.34
N THR A 169 -2.56 12.19 8.17
CA THR A 169 -3.81 12.91 7.90
C THR A 169 -4.81 11.97 7.23
N PHE A 170 -6.09 12.12 7.59
CA PHE A 170 -7.16 11.62 6.74
C PHE A 170 -7.66 12.78 5.89
N SER A 171 -7.35 12.75 4.61
CA SER A 171 -7.65 13.88 3.71
C SER A 171 -8.39 13.40 2.46
N VAL A 172 -9.50 14.08 2.13
CA VAL A 172 -10.27 13.86 0.90
C VAL A 172 -10.27 15.18 0.13
N PRO A 173 -9.29 15.41 -0.76
CA PRO A 173 -9.09 16.72 -1.40
C PRO A 173 -10.32 17.24 -2.15
N ASN A 174 -11.00 16.35 -2.87
CA ASN A 174 -12.19 16.71 -3.64
C ASN A 174 -13.37 17.18 -2.78
N LEU A 175 -13.33 16.93 -1.47
CA LEU A 175 -14.33 17.38 -0.50
C LEU A 175 -13.81 18.47 0.44
N GLY A 176 -12.56 18.90 0.26
CA GLY A 176 -11.90 19.85 1.14
C GLY A 176 -11.71 19.34 2.57
N ILE A 177 -11.76 18.02 2.77
CA ILE A 177 -11.58 17.40 4.10
C ILE A 177 -10.10 17.22 4.37
N SER A 178 -9.67 17.66 5.56
CA SER A 178 -8.37 17.36 6.15
C SER A 178 -8.52 17.21 7.66
N ILE A 179 -8.13 16.06 8.18
CA ILE A 179 -8.20 15.73 9.61
C ILE A 179 -6.79 15.33 10.03
N PRO A 180 -6.09 16.15 10.84
CA PRO A 180 -4.78 15.79 11.38
C PRO A 180 -4.89 14.62 12.37
N LEU A 181 -3.96 13.68 12.30
CA LEU A 181 -3.88 12.56 13.22
C LEU A 181 -2.63 12.75 14.08
N VAL A 182 -2.85 13.24 15.28
CA VAL A 182 -1.77 13.52 16.24
C VAL A 182 -1.05 12.23 16.60
N GLY A 183 0.27 12.21 16.47
CA GLY A 183 1.09 11.04 16.77
C GLY A 183 1.02 10.66 18.27
N VAL A 184 1.15 9.38 18.58
CA VAL A 184 1.40 8.93 19.95
C VAL A 184 2.85 9.20 20.33
N ALA A 185 3.14 9.25 21.63
CA ALA A 185 4.50 9.50 22.10
C ALA A 185 5.45 8.35 21.65
N GLN A 186 6.56 8.71 21.01
CA GLN A 186 7.54 7.74 20.48
C GLN A 186 8.23 6.92 21.59
N ASN A 187 8.30 7.47 22.79
CA ASN A 187 8.91 6.83 23.96
C ASN A 187 7.91 6.06 24.83
N ALA A 188 6.67 5.90 24.38
CA ALA A 188 5.70 5.09 25.12
C ALA A 188 6.14 3.63 25.19
N THR A 189 5.94 3.01 26.35
CA THR A 189 6.38 1.63 26.61
C THR A 189 5.46 0.58 25.96
N ASN A 190 4.27 0.98 25.59
CA ASN A 190 3.21 0.12 25.06
C ASN A 190 2.78 0.55 23.64
N ILE A 191 3.75 0.90 22.78
CA ILE A 191 3.48 1.18 21.38
C ILE A 191 2.97 -0.10 20.69
N CYS A 192 1.95 0.07 19.85
CA CYS A 192 1.42 -1.04 19.07
C CYS A 192 2.48 -1.56 18.07
N SER A 193 2.82 -2.84 18.17
CA SER A 193 3.80 -3.49 17.29
C SER A 193 3.17 -4.36 16.21
N GLN A 194 1.87 -4.66 16.32
CA GLN A 194 1.16 -5.51 15.36
C GLN A 194 -0.33 -5.19 15.35
N ALA A 195 -0.86 -4.91 14.18
CA ALA A 195 -2.27 -4.65 13.95
C ALA A 195 -3.13 -5.94 13.99
N PRO A 196 -4.41 -5.86 14.36
CA PRO A 196 -5.10 -4.67 14.89
C PRO A 196 -4.69 -4.37 16.34
N CYS A 197 -4.57 -3.08 16.61
CA CYS A 197 -4.18 -2.59 17.93
C CYS A 197 -5.40 -2.42 18.86
N SER A 198 -5.18 -2.40 20.16
CA SER A 198 -6.25 -2.19 21.13
C SER A 198 -5.79 -1.41 22.35
N ALA A 199 -6.60 -0.45 22.81
CA ALA A 199 -6.48 0.13 24.12
C ALA A 199 -7.12 -0.81 25.17
N PRO A 200 -6.62 -0.88 26.42
CA PRO A 200 -5.49 -0.13 26.97
C PRO A 200 -4.12 -0.81 26.77
N SER A 201 -4.05 -1.93 26.04
CA SER A 201 -2.79 -2.67 25.81
C SER A 201 -1.79 -1.86 24.97
N SER A 202 -2.26 -0.87 24.20
CA SER A 202 -1.42 0.03 23.42
C SER A 202 -1.82 1.49 23.62
N VAL A 203 -0.84 2.40 23.56
CA VAL A 203 -1.11 3.83 23.58
C VAL A 203 -1.84 4.26 22.31
N VAL A 204 -2.86 5.11 22.45
CA VAL A 204 -3.72 5.52 21.34
C VAL A 204 -4.16 6.98 21.51
N ASN A 205 -4.25 7.71 20.41
CA ASN A 205 -5.01 8.96 20.32
C ASN A 205 -6.35 8.68 19.62
N ILE A 206 -7.45 9.09 20.23
CA ILE A 206 -8.81 8.96 19.68
C ILE A 206 -9.20 10.27 19.03
N ILE A 207 -9.37 10.28 17.73
CA ILE A 207 -9.83 11.41 16.95
C ILE A 207 -11.26 11.14 16.47
N LYS A 208 -12.18 12.07 16.69
CA LYS A 208 -13.55 11.97 16.17
C LYS A 208 -13.89 13.20 15.35
N ALA A 209 -14.50 12.98 14.21
CA ALA A 209 -14.98 14.05 13.34
C ALA A 209 -16.28 13.61 12.66
N SER A 210 -16.99 14.53 12.04
CA SER A 210 -18.10 14.17 11.17
C SER A 210 -18.10 15.01 9.91
N PHE A 211 -18.57 14.42 8.82
CA PHE A 211 -18.79 15.08 7.53
C PHE A 211 -19.97 14.44 6.82
N THR A 212 -20.42 15.05 5.72
CA THR A 212 -21.51 14.47 4.89
C THR A 212 -20.94 14.01 3.56
N THR A 213 -21.28 12.80 3.15
CA THR A 213 -20.92 12.29 1.82
C THR A 213 -21.62 13.12 0.75
N PRO A 214 -20.95 13.40 -0.38
CA PRO A 214 -21.55 14.06 -1.52
C PRO A 214 -22.50 13.10 -2.30
N GLY A 215 -22.87 13.48 -3.51
CA GLY A 215 -23.55 12.59 -4.46
C GLY A 215 -22.70 11.38 -4.85
N PRO A 216 -23.30 10.39 -5.55
CA PRO A 216 -22.57 9.19 -5.98
C PRO A 216 -21.33 9.51 -6.79
N GLY A 217 -20.25 8.75 -6.53
CA GLY A 217 -18.95 8.94 -7.19
C GLY A 217 -17.83 8.28 -6.38
N GLU A 218 -16.66 8.21 -6.98
CA GLU A 218 -15.45 7.74 -6.34
C GLU A 218 -14.60 8.94 -5.91
N TYR A 219 -14.30 9.03 -4.62
CA TYR A 219 -13.56 10.14 -4.01
C TYR A 219 -12.26 9.61 -3.42
N PRO A 220 -11.11 9.87 -4.06
CA PRO A 220 -9.83 9.44 -3.51
C PRO A 220 -9.55 10.17 -2.21
N TRP A 221 -9.02 9.44 -1.24
CA TRP A 221 -8.51 9.96 0.01
C TRP A 221 -7.08 9.48 0.24
N GLN A 222 -6.29 10.27 0.96
CA GLN A 222 -4.89 9.97 1.18
C GLN A 222 -4.37 10.63 2.45
N CYS A 223 -3.36 10.01 3.07
CA CYS A 223 -2.47 10.68 4.00
C CYS A 223 -1.50 11.59 3.23
N PHE A 224 -1.34 12.84 3.65
CA PHE A 224 -0.41 13.79 3.04
C PHE A 224 0.85 14.05 3.87
N VAL A 225 0.90 13.58 5.12
CA VAL A 225 2.15 13.53 5.89
C VAL A 225 3.05 12.45 5.28
N PRO A 226 4.36 12.68 5.11
CA PRO A 226 5.26 11.67 4.56
C PRO A 226 5.32 10.41 5.44
N CYS A 227 4.69 9.33 5.00
CA CYS A 227 4.58 8.06 5.71
C CYS A 227 5.28 6.95 4.91
N GLY A 228 6.59 6.89 5.00
CA GLY A 228 7.40 5.88 4.32
C GLY A 228 8.10 6.36 3.04
N LEU A 229 9.08 5.57 2.61
CA LEU A 229 10.04 5.95 1.56
C LEU A 229 9.41 6.13 0.18
N GLY A 230 8.36 5.39 -0.14
CA GLY A 230 7.74 5.43 -1.47
C GLY A 230 7.17 6.80 -1.83
N PHE A 231 6.66 7.55 -0.86
CA PHE A 231 6.19 8.92 -1.06
C PHE A 231 7.33 9.86 -1.45
N LEU A 232 8.47 9.79 -0.77
CA LEU A 232 9.61 10.67 -0.98
C LEU A 232 10.28 10.45 -2.34
N PHE A 233 10.29 9.23 -2.83
CA PHE A 233 10.99 8.86 -4.06
C PHE A 233 10.06 8.52 -5.23
N GLY A 234 8.74 8.57 -5.04
CA GLY A 234 7.75 8.30 -6.09
C GLY A 234 7.75 6.86 -6.63
N ASN A 235 8.33 5.91 -5.92
CA ASN A 235 8.57 4.54 -6.38
C ASN A 235 7.74 3.48 -5.64
N GLY A 236 6.45 3.73 -5.47
CA GLY A 236 5.61 2.85 -4.68
C GLY A 236 5.79 3.08 -3.18
N GLY A 237 5.56 2.08 -2.35
CA GLY A 237 5.52 2.24 -0.91
C GLY A 237 4.13 2.58 -0.39
N PRO A 238 3.94 2.70 0.94
CA PRO A 238 2.61 2.82 1.54
C PRO A 238 1.81 4.02 1.05
N MET A 239 2.49 5.14 0.72
CA MET A 239 1.84 6.37 0.25
C MET A 239 1.30 6.27 -1.18
N GLY A 240 1.88 5.44 -2.02
CA GLY A 240 1.50 5.27 -3.42
C GLY A 240 0.68 4.00 -3.70
N THR A 241 0.37 3.22 -2.66
CA THR A 241 -0.31 1.93 -2.81
C THR A 241 -1.67 1.95 -2.13
N VAL A 242 -2.73 1.76 -2.92
CA VAL A 242 -4.09 1.59 -2.39
C VAL A 242 -4.11 0.38 -1.45
N GLY A 243 -4.78 0.54 -0.31
CA GLY A 243 -4.79 -0.47 0.75
C GLY A 243 -3.91 -0.12 1.95
N TYR A 244 -3.06 0.92 1.85
CA TYR A 244 -2.18 1.35 2.94
C TYR A 244 -2.51 2.76 3.43
N MET A 245 -1.88 3.80 2.85
CA MET A 245 -2.04 5.18 3.33
C MET A 245 -2.94 6.02 2.43
N GLY A 246 -3.72 5.38 1.59
CA GLY A 246 -4.72 6.00 0.74
C GLY A 246 -5.67 4.99 0.13
N GLY A 247 -6.81 5.46 -0.34
CA GLY A 247 -7.87 4.63 -0.91
C GLY A 247 -9.00 5.45 -1.48
N PHE A 248 -10.21 4.89 -1.44
CA PHE A 248 -11.38 5.51 -2.05
C PHE A 248 -12.59 5.49 -1.11
N LEU A 249 -13.34 6.58 -1.12
CA LEU A 249 -14.73 6.59 -0.67
C LEU A 249 -15.58 6.34 -1.94
N ASP A 250 -16.11 5.14 -2.06
CA ASP A 250 -17.05 4.76 -3.14
C ASP A 250 -18.47 5.11 -2.68
N VAL A 251 -18.93 6.28 -3.08
CA VAL A 251 -20.24 6.80 -2.67
C VAL A 251 -21.31 6.34 -3.67
N VAL A 252 -22.32 5.65 -3.17
CA VAL A 252 -23.41 5.10 -3.98
C VAL A 252 -24.77 5.68 -3.59
N ALA A 253 -25.73 5.60 -4.52
CA ALA A 253 -27.08 6.09 -4.33
C ALA A 253 -27.84 5.29 -3.26
#